data_28c3f2d1101caeef4dba2e4b14e913c5
#
_entry.id   28c3f2d1101caeef4dba2e4b14e913c5
#
_cell.length_a   1.000
_cell.length_b   1.000
_cell.length_c   1.000
_cell.angle_alpha   90.00
_cell.angle_beta   90.00
_cell.angle_gamma   90.00
#
_symmetry.space_group_name_H-M   'P 1'
#
loop_
_entity.id
_entity.type
_entity.pdbx_description
1 polymer ?
#
loop_
_entity_poly.entity_id
_entity_poly.type
_entity_poly.pdbx_seq_one_letter_code
_entity_poly.pdbx_strand_id
1 'polypeptide(L)'
;MEFHIQKNINSKEPVLINFKTNDCNPCQMMSPTLQQVKNAIGNRVLVYNLDINKAPNLAEQCQISALPMMVLFFEGQVVWQTKAVLSKEEIIKNVLEHTQ
;
A
#
# COMPACT_ATOMS: atom_id res chain seq x y z
N MET A 1 -11.91 7.27 -6.61
CA MET A 1 -10.71 6.94 -5.80
C MET A 1 -9.73 6.06 -6.55
N GLU A 2 -10.17 4.95 -7.10
CA GLU A 2 -9.30 4.02 -7.84
C GLU A 2 -8.59 4.69 -9.01
N PHE A 3 -9.34 5.46 -9.80
CA PHE A 3 -8.78 6.21 -10.94
C PHE A 3 -7.70 7.19 -10.47
N HIS A 4 -7.93 7.85 -9.37
CA HIS A 4 -6.99 8.83 -8.82
C HIS A 4 -5.69 8.15 -8.37
N ILE A 5 -5.81 6.99 -7.72
CA ILE A 5 -4.65 6.21 -7.29
C ILE A 5 -3.87 5.72 -8.51
N GLN A 6 -4.58 5.20 -9.53
CA GLN A 6 -3.93 4.75 -10.75
C GLN A 6 -3.18 5.88 -11.44
N LYS A 7 -3.75 7.08 -11.43
CA LYS A 7 -3.09 8.25 -11.99
C LYS A 7 -1.79 8.56 -11.26
N ASN A 8 -1.78 8.47 -9.93
CA ASN A 8 -0.58 8.68 -9.15
C ASN A 8 0.49 7.61 -9.42
N ILE A 9 0.08 6.35 -9.59
CA ILE A 9 0.99 5.28 -9.97
C ILE A 9 1.61 5.59 -11.34
N ASN A 10 0.79 6.02 -12.29
CA ASN A 10 1.23 6.31 -13.65
C ASN A 10 2.12 7.55 -13.71
N SER A 11 2.01 8.47 -12.76
CA SER A 11 2.87 9.65 -12.67
C SER A 11 4.23 9.34 -12.06
N LYS A 12 4.49 8.06 -11.75
CA LYS A 12 5.76 7.56 -11.23
C LYS A 12 6.07 7.96 -9.80
N GLU A 13 5.07 8.47 -9.09
CA GLU A 13 5.18 8.74 -7.66
C GLU A 13 5.35 7.42 -6.90
N PRO A 14 6.13 7.39 -5.80
CA PRO A 14 6.11 6.23 -4.91
C PRO A 14 4.73 6.11 -4.25
N VAL A 15 4.10 4.95 -4.40
CA VAL A 15 2.75 4.71 -3.87
C VAL A 15 2.73 3.39 -3.10
N LEU A 16 2.37 3.47 -1.83
CA LEU A 16 2.20 2.29 -0.97
C LEU A 16 0.71 2.05 -0.75
N ILE A 17 0.24 0.87 -1.13
CA ILE A 17 -1.16 0.51 -0.98
C ILE A 17 -1.25 -0.72 -0.07
N ASN A 18 -2.04 -0.62 0.99
CA ASN A 18 -2.43 -1.77 1.77
C ASN A 18 -3.85 -2.15 1.37
N PHE A 19 -4.02 -3.32 0.78
CA PHE A 19 -5.33 -3.83 0.41
C PHE A 19 -5.97 -4.52 1.61
N LYS A 20 -7.26 -4.26 1.83
CA LYS A 20 -8.00 -4.77 2.98
C LYS A 20 -9.46 -5.03 2.63
N THR A 21 -10.15 -5.67 3.56
CA THR A 21 -11.62 -5.67 3.62
C THR A 21 -12.02 -5.34 5.06
N ASN A 22 -13.29 -4.96 5.25
CA ASN A 22 -13.77 -4.56 6.58
C ASN A 22 -13.90 -5.72 7.57
N ASP A 23 -14.04 -6.94 7.08
CA ASP A 23 -14.18 -8.13 7.91
C ASP A 23 -12.87 -8.90 8.10
N CYS A 24 -11.76 -8.28 7.79
CA CYS A 24 -10.43 -8.88 7.93
C CYS A 24 -9.78 -8.36 9.22
N ASN A 25 -9.64 -9.21 10.24
CA ASN A 25 -9.05 -8.78 11.52
C ASN A 25 -7.57 -8.35 11.38
N PRO A 26 -6.70 -9.11 10.68
CA PRO A 26 -5.33 -8.65 10.49
C PRO A 26 -5.25 -7.34 9.72
N CYS A 27 -6.18 -7.11 8.79
CA CYS A 27 -6.23 -5.84 8.06
C CYS A 27 -6.50 -4.67 9.00
N GLN A 28 -7.41 -4.85 9.95
CA GLN A 28 -7.74 -3.81 10.92
C GLN A 28 -6.56 -3.45 11.81
N MET A 29 -5.70 -4.44 12.11
CA MET A 29 -4.49 -4.19 12.89
C MET A 29 -3.49 -3.32 12.14
N MET A 30 -3.52 -3.35 10.82
CA MET A 30 -2.60 -2.56 10.01
C MET A 30 -3.00 -1.09 9.90
N SER A 31 -4.28 -0.77 10.10
CA SER A 31 -4.76 0.61 9.90
C SER A 31 -4.04 1.64 10.76
N PRO A 32 -3.90 1.46 12.09
CA PRO A 32 -3.15 2.43 12.89
C PRO A 32 -1.67 2.48 12.52
N THR A 33 -1.08 1.34 12.18
CA THR A 33 0.32 1.28 11.76
C THR A 33 0.53 2.09 10.48
N LEU A 34 -0.36 1.96 9.51
CA LEU A 34 -0.28 2.72 8.26
C LEU A 34 -0.43 4.21 8.48
N GLN A 35 -1.29 4.62 9.42
CA GLN A 35 -1.41 6.03 9.75
C GLN A 35 -0.09 6.57 10.32
N GLN A 36 0.57 5.78 11.15
CA GLN A 36 1.89 6.15 11.68
C GLN A 36 2.95 6.24 10.59
N VAL A 37 2.93 5.30 9.66
CA VAL A 37 3.83 5.32 8.49
C VAL A 37 3.61 6.59 7.68
N LYS A 38 2.35 6.90 7.39
CA LYS A 38 1.99 8.09 6.63
C LYS A 38 2.48 9.36 7.31
N ASN A 39 2.29 9.45 8.63
CA ASN A 39 2.74 10.62 9.39
C ASN A 39 4.27 10.75 9.38
N ALA A 40 4.99 9.63 9.46
CA ALA A 40 6.45 9.65 9.51
C ALA A 40 7.08 9.91 8.15
N ILE A 41 6.51 9.35 7.09
CA ILE A 41 7.04 9.46 5.73
C ILE A 41 6.68 10.80 5.09
N GLY A 42 5.52 11.35 5.44
CA GLY A 42 5.07 12.62 4.90
C GLY A 42 4.81 12.54 3.40
N ASN A 43 5.32 13.52 2.66
CA ASN A 43 5.05 13.64 1.23
C ASN A 43 5.98 12.79 0.34
N ARG A 44 6.89 12.03 0.94
CA ARG A 44 7.82 11.21 0.16
C ARG A 44 7.13 10.06 -0.56
N VAL A 45 6.09 9.52 0.06
CA VAL A 45 5.37 8.36 -0.46
C VAL A 45 3.88 8.58 -0.19
N LEU A 46 3.06 8.31 -1.20
CA LEU A 46 1.61 8.33 -1.04
C LEU A 46 1.19 7.00 -0.41
N VAL A 47 0.45 7.06 0.69
CA VAL A 47 0.05 5.86 1.45
C VAL A 47 -1.47 5.74 1.42
N TYR A 48 -1.96 4.59 0.95
CA TYR A 48 -3.39 4.30 0.88
C TYR A 48 -3.72 3.01 1.63
N ASN A 49 -4.80 3.06 2.39
CA ASN A 49 -5.41 1.87 3.00
C ASN A 49 -6.71 1.62 2.25
N LEU A 50 -6.73 0.64 1.36
CA LEU A 50 -7.73 0.56 0.30
C LEU A 50 -8.56 -0.71 0.41
N ASP A 51 -9.88 -0.55 0.46
CA ASP A 51 -10.82 -1.66 0.42
C ASP A 51 -10.84 -2.25 -1.01
N ILE A 52 -10.58 -3.55 -1.13
CA ILE A 52 -10.54 -4.20 -2.45
C ILE A 52 -11.86 -4.08 -3.21
N ASN A 53 -12.97 -3.94 -2.49
CA ASN A 53 -14.28 -3.79 -3.12
C ASN A 53 -14.48 -2.42 -3.78
N LYS A 54 -13.66 -1.45 -3.37
CA LYS A 54 -13.69 -0.09 -3.93
C LYS A 54 -12.65 0.11 -5.02
N ALA A 55 -11.78 -0.87 -5.23
CA ALA A 55 -10.72 -0.79 -6.23
C ALA A 55 -10.48 -2.15 -6.88
N PRO A 56 -11.51 -2.72 -7.53
CA PRO A 56 -11.40 -4.07 -8.08
C PRO A 56 -10.36 -4.18 -9.19
N ASN A 57 -10.17 -3.16 -9.98
CA ASN A 57 -9.19 -3.20 -11.08
C ASN A 57 -7.76 -3.19 -10.55
N LEU A 58 -7.47 -2.38 -9.54
CA LEU A 58 -6.16 -2.37 -8.91
C LEU A 58 -5.89 -3.69 -8.19
N ALA A 59 -6.88 -4.24 -7.50
CA ALA A 59 -6.74 -5.53 -6.84
C ALA A 59 -6.42 -6.63 -7.84
N GLU A 60 -7.10 -6.63 -8.98
CA GLU A 60 -6.83 -7.59 -10.04
C GLU A 60 -5.44 -7.39 -10.65
N GLN A 61 -5.08 -6.15 -10.94
CA GLN A 61 -3.77 -5.80 -11.48
C GLN A 61 -2.64 -6.27 -10.57
N CYS A 62 -2.82 -6.15 -9.26
CA CYS A 62 -1.83 -6.59 -8.27
C CYS A 62 -1.95 -8.07 -7.91
N GLN A 63 -2.90 -8.78 -8.51
CA GLN A 63 -3.12 -10.22 -8.26
C GLN A 63 -3.32 -10.52 -6.78
N ILE A 64 -4.17 -9.73 -6.13
CA ILE A 64 -4.42 -9.88 -4.70
C ILE A 64 -5.19 -11.17 -4.43
N SER A 65 -4.57 -12.11 -3.72
CA SER A 65 -5.14 -13.41 -3.38
C SER A 65 -5.29 -13.64 -1.90
N ALA A 66 -4.73 -12.77 -1.07
CA ALA A 66 -4.80 -12.87 0.38
C ALA A 66 -4.79 -11.45 0.97
N LEU A 67 -5.33 -11.31 2.18
CA LEU A 67 -5.42 -10.03 2.87
C LEU A 67 -4.88 -10.16 4.30
N PRO A 68 -4.22 -9.13 4.83
CA PRO A 68 -3.83 -7.92 4.11
C PRO A 68 -2.74 -8.20 3.08
N MET A 69 -2.64 -7.34 2.09
CA MET A 69 -1.54 -7.37 1.14
C MET A 69 -1.07 -5.95 0.93
N MET A 70 0.21 -5.72 1.14
CA MET A 70 0.81 -4.40 0.95
C MET A 70 1.66 -4.43 -0.31
N VAL A 71 1.47 -3.42 -1.16
CA VAL A 71 2.15 -3.32 -2.46
C VAL A 71 2.76 -1.93 -2.59
N LEU A 72 4.03 -1.88 -2.94
CA LEU A 72 4.74 -0.62 -3.18
C LEU A 72 5.00 -0.46 -4.67
N PHE A 73 4.49 0.63 -5.22
CA PHE A 73 4.79 1.05 -6.59
C PHE A 73 5.88 2.13 -6.57
N PHE A 74 6.80 2.02 -7.50
CA PHE A 74 7.80 3.05 -7.74
C PHE A 74 8.10 3.10 -9.23
N GLU A 75 8.06 4.30 -9.79
CA GLU A 75 8.26 4.52 -11.22
C GLU A 75 7.29 3.69 -12.08
N GLY A 76 6.07 3.54 -11.60
CA GLY A 76 5.00 2.84 -12.30
C GLY A 76 5.01 1.32 -12.16
N GLN A 77 5.90 0.75 -11.38
CA GLN A 77 6.04 -0.69 -11.24
C GLN A 77 6.03 -1.14 -9.80
N VAL A 78 5.58 -2.38 -9.57
CA VAL A 78 5.65 -2.99 -8.24
C VAL A 78 7.10 -3.33 -7.93
N VAL A 79 7.63 -2.71 -6.87
CA VAL A 79 9.02 -2.95 -6.45
C VAL A 79 9.11 -3.75 -5.15
N TRP A 80 8.02 -3.85 -4.41
CA TRP A 80 7.99 -4.62 -3.16
C TRP A 80 6.55 -4.96 -2.80
N GLN A 81 6.36 -6.12 -2.20
CA GLN A 81 5.05 -6.52 -1.69
C GLN A 81 5.21 -7.51 -0.55
N THR A 82 4.19 -7.56 0.33
CA THR A 82 4.22 -8.46 1.47
C THR A 82 2.81 -8.78 1.95
N LYS A 83 2.63 -10.01 2.43
CA LYS A 83 1.40 -10.45 3.11
C LYS A 83 1.54 -10.36 4.63
N ALA A 84 2.71 -10.06 5.12
CA ALA A 84 2.99 -10.03 6.55
C ALA A 84 2.43 -8.78 7.22
N VAL A 85 2.02 -8.92 8.47
CA VAL A 85 1.69 -7.78 9.32
C VAL A 85 3.03 -7.28 9.90
N LEU A 86 3.46 -6.12 9.43
CA LEU A 86 4.77 -5.55 9.78
C LEU A 86 4.62 -4.37 10.73
N SER A 87 5.69 -4.09 11.47
CA SER A 87 5.77 -2.89 12.29
C SER A 87 5.97 -1.65 11.41
N LYS A 88 5.72 -0.48 12.00
CA LYS A 88 5.98 0.80 11.33
C LYS A 88 7.41 0.87 10.83
N GLU A 89 8.37 0.50 11.67
CA GLU A 89 9.79 0.56 11.36
C GLU A 89 10.16 -0.35 10.20
N GLU A 90 9.61 -1.56 10.17
CA GLU A 90 9.86 -2.50 9.08
C GLU A 90 9.29 -2.00 7.75
N ILE A 91 8.10 -1.42 7.80
CA ILE A 91 7.47 -0.86 6.59
C ILE A 91 8.31 0.29 6.05
N ILE A 92 8.68 1.24 6.90
CA ILE A 92 9.45 2.41 6.48
C ILE A 92 10.80 1.98 5.91
N LYS A 93 11.48 1.05 6.57
CA LYS A 93 12.75 0.52 6.08
C LYS A 93 12.62 -0.03 4.66
N ASN A 94 11.64 -0.88 4.43
CA ASN A 94 11.44 -1.50 3.12
C ASN A 94 11.06 -0.46 2.06
N VAL A 95 10.19 0.48 2.41
CA VAL A 95 9.80 1.54 1.49
C VAL A 95 11.01 2.36 1.06
N LEU A 96 11.82 2.80 2.01
CA LEU A 96 12.99 3.62 1.70
C LEU A 96 14.03 2.85 0.89
N GLU A 97 14.25 1.58 1.21
CA GLU A 97 15.20 0.74 0.47
C GLU A 97 14.80 0.53 -0.99
N HIS A 98 13.51 0.49 -1.28
CA HIS A 98 13.00 0.18 -2.61
C HIS A 98 12.64 1.41 -3.44
N THR A 99 12.79 2.61 -2.89
CA THR A 99 12.48 3.87 -3.60
C THR A 99 13.68 4.80 -3.75
N GLN A 100 14.86 4.23 -3.67
CA GLN A 100 16.10 5.00 -3.87
C GLN A 100 16.51 5.02 -5.32
#